data_1c309c7d6c85288c521fb35a6951034d
#
_entry.id   1c309c7d6c85288c521fb35a6951034d
#
_cell.length_a   1.000
_cell.length_b   1.000
_cell.length_c   1.000
_cell.angle_alpha   90.00
_cell.angle_beta   90.00
_cell.angle_gamma   90.00
#
_symmetry.space_group_name_H-M   'P 1'
#
loop_
_entity.id
_entity.type
_entity.pdbx_description
1 polymer ?
#
loop_
_entity_poly.entity_id
_entity_poly.type
_entity_poly.pdbx_seq_one_letter_code
_entity_poly.pdbx_strand_id
1 'polypeptide(L)'
;QKLVEKGLANKGFSFIEGLSLCPTYYGRKNKKGNAFKMHEFLKDNCIDIKAVEKNPEKGENKILIGEFYNKPKTEYTEAYQVIIDKFQK
;
A
#
# COMPACT_ATOMS: atom_id res chain seq x y z
N GLN A 1 5.06 6.82 -5.78
CA GLN A 1 6.38 7.36 -5.43
C GLN A 1 6.40 7.96 -4.02
N LYS A 2 5.45 8.85 -3.70
CA LYS A 2 5.38 9.46 -2.36
C LYS A 2 5.20 8.42 -1.24
N LEU A 3 4.40 7.39 -1.49
CA LEU A 3 4.19 6.32 -0.52
C LEU A 3 5.46 5.50 -0.29
N VAL A 4 6.22 5.25 -1.36
CA VAL A 4 7.51 4.55 -1.25
C VAL A 4 8.49 5.38 -0.44
N GLU A 5 8.56 6.68 -0.69
CA GLU A 5 9.42 7.60 0.07
C GLU A 5 9.05 7.60 1.56
N LYS A 6 7.77 7.64 1.88
CA LYS A 6 7.29 7.56 3.26
C LYS A 6 7.67 6.24 3.92
N GLY A 7 7.54 5.13 3.18
CA GLY A 7 7.91 3.82 3.69
C GLY A 7 9.38 3.72 4.01
N LEU A 8 10.24 4.25 3.14
CA LEU A 8 11.68 4.27 3.34
C LEU A 8 12.10 5.18 4.49
N ALA A 9 11.39 6.29 4.68
CA ALA A 9 11.68 7.24 5.76
C ALA A 9 11.18 6.75 7.11
N ASN A 10 10.29 5.77 7.14
CA ASN A 10 9.74 5.24 8.39
C ASN A 10 10.81 4.53 9.21
N LYS A 11 10.87 4.83 10.50
CA LYS A 11 11.73 4.12 11.42
C LYS A 11 11.01 2.85 11.89
N GLY A 12 11.52 1.69 11.46
CA GLY A 12 10.92 0.40 11.75
C GLY A 12 10.36 -0.27 10.51
N PHE A 13 9.43 -1.18 10.70
CA PHE A 13 8.87 -1.98 9.62
C PHE A 13 7.92 -1.17 8.74
N SER A 14 8.05 -1.36 7.44
CA SER A 14 7.13 -0.78 6.44
C SER A 14 6.70 -1.84 5.45
N PHE A 15 5.45 -1.78 5.01
CA PHE A 15 4.90 -2.68 3.99
C PHE A 15 4.21 -1.84 2.91
N ILE A 16 4.58 -2.07 1.67
CA ILE A 16 4.02 -1.36 0.51
C ILE A 16 3.57 -2.38 -0.51
N GLU A 17 2.31 -2.28 -0.92
CA GLU A 17 1.76 -3.14 -1.97
C GLU A 17 1.55 -2.32 -3.24
N GLY A 18 2.17 -2.78 -4.34
CA GLY A 18 2.03 -2.15 -5.64
C GLY A 18 1.13 -2.95 -6.55
N LEU A 19 0.05 -2.35 -7.01
CA LEU A 19 -0.84 -2.97 -7.99
C LEU A 19 -0.42 -2.54 -9.39
N SER A 20 -0.06 -3.50 -10.22
CA SER A 20 0.44 -3.24 -11.56
C SER A 20 -0.31 -4.01 -12.63
N LEU A 21 -0.07 -3.64 -13.88
CA LEU A 21 -0.72 -4.26 -15.03
C LEU A 21 -0.02 -5.55 -15.43
N CYS A 22 -0.81 -6.51 -15.92
CA CYS A 22 -0.28 -7.71 -16.59
C CYS A 22 -1.09 -7.97 -17.86
N PRO A 23 -0.83 -7.23 -18.96
CA PRO A 23 -1.63 -7.34 -20.17
C PRO A 23 -1.43 -8.66 -20.90
N THR A 24 -0.23 -9.24 -20.85
CA THR A 24 0.09 -10.48 -21.58
C THR A 24 -0.52 -11.72 -20.95
N TYR A 25 -0.60 -11.78 -19.64
CA TYR A 25 -1.10 -12.96 -18.94
C TYR A 25 -2.52 -12.73 -18.39
N TYR A 26 -2.66 -11.87 -17.43
CA TYR A 26 -3.96 -11.61 -16.78
C TYR A 26 -4.95 -10.98 -17.75
N GLY A 27 -4.54 -9.92 -18.44
CA GLY A 27 -5.41 -9.20 -19.36
C GLY A 27 -5.90 -10.06 -20.50
N ARG A 28 -5.00 -10.83 -21.11
CA ARG A 28 -5.33 -11.70 -22.23
C ARG A 28 -6.24 -12.86 -21.81
N LYS A 29 -5.91 -13.53 -20.71
CA LYS A 29 -6.70 -14.67 -20.23
C LYS A 29 -8.07 -14.27 -19.70
N ASN A 30 -8.19 -13.08 -19.16
CA ASN A 30 -9.44 -12.59 -18.59
C ASN A 30 -10.19 -11.63 -19.52
N LYS A 31 -9.76 -11.50 -20.76
CA LYS A 31 -10.38 -10.65 -21.78
C LYS A 31 -10.52 -9.19 -21.33
N LYS A 32 -9.50 -8.69 -20.63
CA LYS A 32 -9.48 -7.31 -20.10
C LYS A 32 -8.92 -6.28 -21.09
N GLY A 33 -8.62 -6.70 -22.31
CA GLY A 33 -8.09 -5.83 -23.35
C GLY A 33 -6.59 -5.67 -23.31
N ASN A 34 -6.08 -4.60 -23.96
CA ASN A 34 -4.65 -4.31 -24.01
C ASN A 34 -4.16 -3.52 -22.80
N ALA A 35 -2.87 -3.17 -22.77
CA ALA A 35 -2.27 -2.43 -21.67
C ALA A 35 -2.97 -1.08 -21.43
N PHE A 36 -3.36 -0.38 -22.48
CA PHE A 36 -4.06 0.90 -22.35
C PHE A 36 -5.40 0.75 -21.66
N LYS A 37 -6.20 -0.26 -22.06
CA LYS A 37 -7.51 -0.51 -21.44
C LYS A 37 -7.37 -0.93 -19.98
N MET A 38 -6.37 -1.73 -19.66
CA MET A 38 -6.11 -2.14 -18.28
C MET A 38 -5.69 -0.94 -17.42
N HIS A 39 -4.88 -0.05 -17.97
CA HIS A 39 -4.47 1.18 -17.29
C HIS A 39 -5.69 2.07 -17.00
N GLU A 40 -6.57 2.25 -17.99
CA GLU A 40 -7.81 2.99 -17.79
C GLU A 40 -8.70 2.34 -16.72
N PHE A 41 -8.78 1.01 -16.73
CA PHE A 41 -9.56 0.28 -15.72
C PHE A 41 -9.03 0.58 -14.31
N LEU A 42 -7.73 0.53 -14.10
CA LEU A 42 -7.15 0.86 -12.80
C LEU A 42 -7.40 2.32 -12.42
N LYS A 43 -7.24 3.23 -13.38
CA LYS A 43 -7.47 4.66 -13.14
C LYS A 43 -8.92 4.93 -12.72
N ASP A 44 -9.88 4.29 -13.37
CA ASP A 44 -11.30 4.51 -13.11
C ASP A 44 -11.79 3.79 -11.84
N ASN A 45 -11.14 2.70 -11.46
CA ASN A 45 -11.60 1.86 -10.35
C ASN A 45 -10.79 2.00 -9.07
N CYS A 46 -9.72 2.79 -9.07
CA CYS A 46 -8.96 3.09 -7.88
C CYS A 46 -9.42 4.41 -7.25
N ILE A 47 -9.52 4.44 -5.94
CA ILE A 47 -9.92 5.63 -5.21
C ILE A 47 -9.06 5.80 -3.96
N ASP A 48 -8.69 7.04 -3.66
CA ASP A 48 -7.89 7.36 -2.48
C ASP A 48 -8.71 7.09 -1.21
N ILE A 49 -8.09 6.46 -0.23
CA ILE A 49 -8.75 6.12 1.02
C ILE A 49 -9.27 7.36 1.76
N LYS A 50 -8.62 8.51 1.61
CA LYS A 50 -9.08 9.76 2.21
C LYS A 50 -10.42 10.22 1.65
N ALA A 51 -10.65 9.99 0.37
CA ALA A 51 -11.95 10.31 -0.25
C ALA A 51 -13.05 9.39 0.27
N VAL A 52 -12.73 8.12 0.55
CA VAL A 52 -13.70 7.17 1.12
C VAL A 52 -14.04 7.51 2.55
N GLU A 53 -13.08 8.01 3.33
CA GLU A 53 -13.32 8.44 4.71
C GLU A 53 -14.33 9.59 4.77
N LYS A 54 -14.28 10.50 3.79
CA LYS A 54 -15.24 11.61 3.68
C LYS A 54 -16.61 11.16 3.17
N ASN A 55 -16.63 10.17 2.29
CA ASN A 55 -17.86 9.66 1.69
C ASN A 55 -17.71 8.16 1.42
N PRO A 56 -18.14 7.29 2.35
CA PRO A 56 -17.99 5.83 2.21
C PRO A 56 -18.64 5.25 0.95
N GLU A 57 -19.66 5.87 0.41
CA GLU A 57 -20.35 5.39 -0.80
C GLU A 57 -19.44 5.41 -2.03
N LYS A 58 -18.47 6.34 -2.08
CA LYS A 58 -17.53 6.44 -3.20
C LYS A 58 -16.59 5.24 -3.30
N GLY A 59 -16.37 4.54 -2.20
CA GLY A 59 -15.48 3.38 -2.16
C GLY A 59 -16.14 2.07 -2.52
N GLU A 60 -17.45 2.06 -2.77
CA GLU A 60 -18.18 0.85 -3.11
C GLU A 60 -17.72 0.29 -4.45
N ASN A 61 -17.30 -0.98 -4.48
CA ASN A 61 -16.77 -1.67 -5.66
C ASN A 61 -15.51 -1.01 -6.26
N LYS A 62 -14.78 -0.21 -5.48
CA LYS A 62 -13.53 0.42 -5.91
C LYS A 62 -12.33 -0.19 -5.18
N ILE A 63 -11.16 -0.07 -5.82
CA ILE A 63 -9.91 -0.48 -5.20
C ILE A 63 -9.38 0.71 -4.39
N LEU A 64 -9.19 0.50 -3.10
CA LEU A 64 -8.70 1.56 -2.22
C LEU A 64 -7.18 1.69 -2.34
N ILE A 65 -6.71 2.91 -2.50
CA ILE A 65 -5.28 3.21 -2.56
C ILE A 65 -4.93 4.31 -1.56
N GLY A 66 -3.68 4.37 -1.16
CA GLY A 66 -3.17 5.38 -0.25
C GLY A 66 -2.53 4.77 0.98
N GLU A 67 -2.47 5.54 2.04
CA GLU A 67 -1.85 5.13 3.30
C GLU A 67 -2.94 4.60 4.24
N PHE A 68 -2.92 3.27 4.48
CA PHE A 68 -3.95 2.60 5.28
C PHE A 68 -3.65 2.60 6.77
N TYR A 69 -2.38 2.57 7.11
CA TYR A 69 -1.95 2.46 8.50
C TYR A 69 -0.60 3.14 8.66
N ASN A 70 -0.51 4.02 9.64
CA ASN A 70 0.76 4.64 10.00
C ASN A 70 0.69 5.04 11.46
N LYS A 71 1.10 4.12 12.33
CA LYS A 71 1.17 4.37 13.77
C LYS A 71 2.60 4.14 14.25
N PRO A 72 3.22 5.11 14.90
CA PRO A 72 4.57 4.94 15.43
C PRO A 72 4.58 3.87 16.53
N LYS A 73 5.55 2.99 16.42
CA LYS A 73 5.83 1.98 17.45
C LYS A 73 7.33 1.87 17.63
N THR A 74 7.75 1.27 18.73
CA THR A 74 9.16 1.04 18.99
C THR A 74 9.76 0.17 17.88
N GLU A 75 10.88 0.62 17.30
CA GLU A 75 11.56 -0.11 16.26
C GLU A 75 12.20 -1.38 16.84
N TYR A 76 12.31 -2.44 16.01
CA TYR A 76 12.75 -3.76 16.45
C TYR A 76 14.10 -3.75 17.14
N THR A 77 15.11 -3.09 16.55
CA THR A 77 16.45 -3.06 17.13
C THR A 77 16.49 -2.28 18.43
N GLU A 78 15.69 -1.24 18.58
CA GLU A 78 15.56 -0.49 19.83
C GLU A 78 14.91 -1.33 20.91
N ALA A 79 13.84 -2.05 20.57
CA ALA A 79 13.19 -2.95 21.53
C ALA A 79 14.13 -4.08 21.95
N TYR A 80 14.86 -4.61 20.99
CA TYR A 80 15.86 -5.66 21.26
C TYR A 80 16.99 -5.15 22.16
N GLN A 81 17.45 -3.92 21.94
CA GLN A 81 18.49 -3.32 22.76
C GLN A 81 18.07 -3.18 24.23
N VAL A 82 16.81 -2.84 24.48
CA VAL A 82 16.28 -2.78 25.83
C VAL A 82 16.42 -4.15 26.53
N ILE A 83 16.14 -5.23 25.81
CA ILE A 83 16.28 -6.59 26.34
C ILE A 83 17.74 -6.91 26.64
N ILE A 84 18.65 -6.56 25.72
CA ILE A 84 20.08 -6.76 25.91
C ILE A 84 20.57 -6.02 27.17
N ASP A 85 20.23 -4.75 27.30
CA ASP A 85 20.64 -3.92 28.43
C ASP A 85 20.13 -4.47 29.77
N LYS A 86 18.92 -5.04 29.75
CA LYS A 86 18.33 -5.65 30.95
C LYS A 86 19.10 -6.87 31.43
N PHE A 87 19.71 -7.62 30.52
CA PHE A 87 20.42 -8.86 30.84
C PHE A 87 21.94 -8.71 30.91
N GLN A 88 22.49 -7.53 30.65
CA GLN A 88 23.92 -7.25 30.70
C GLN A 88 24.40 -6.71 32.04
N LYS A 89 23.81 -7.06 33.12
CA LYS A 89 24.30 -6.64 34.46
C LYS A 89 25.45 -7.51 34.94
#